data_c00015953fa3d8649184c2b95c0c58dd
#
_entry.id   c00015953fa3d8649184c2b95c0c58dd
#
_cell.length_a   1.000
_cell.length_b   1.000
_cell.length_c   1.000
_cell.angle_alpha   90.00
_cell.angle_beta   90.00
_cell.angle_gamma   90.00
#
_symmetry.space_group_name_H-M   'P 1'
#
loop_
_entity.id
_entity.type
_entity.pdbx_description
1 polymer ?
#
loop_
_entity_poly.entity_id
_entity_poly.type
_entity_poly.pdbx_seq_one_letter_code
_entity_poly.pdbx_strand_id
1 'polypeptide(L)'
;DPRNLFLLRAPGAADALSAAADILACPHVGAVVLELCGAPRCLDLVASRRLALLAEESGVTLLVLREGAMPEPSAAATRWQVRSLASDTHNDDWGAPRFAAQLTRHRLGGLSDFTMQWDSENGIFHQAAAHSGAVVSTPADRQATASRQRRA
;
A
#
# COMPACT_ATOMS: atom_id res chain seq x y z
N ASP A 1 -11.73 11.59 -14.09
CA ASP A 1 -13.15 11.47 -14.44
C ASP A 1 -13.57 9.99 -14.29
N PRO A 2 -14.55 9.66 -13.44
CA PRO A 2 -15.00 8.28 -13.24
C PRO A 2 -15.51 7.60 -14.52
N ARG A 3 -15.93 8.36 -15.53
CA ARG A 3 -16.38 7.83 -16.83
C ARG A 3 -15.27 7.16 -17.63
N ASN A 4 -14.02 7.44 -17.28
CA ASN A 4 -12.84 6.86 -17.92
C ASN A 4 -12.23 5.73 -17.09
N LEU A 5 -12.94 5.27 -16.03
CA LEU A 5 -12.52 4.15 -15.19
C LEU A 5 -13.20 2.87 -15.64
N PHE A 6 -12.39 1.85 -15.96
CA PHE A 6 -12.85 0.50 -16.25
C PHE A 6 -12.44 -0.42 -15.11
N LEU A 7 -13.39 -1.14 -14.55
CA LEU A 7 -13.14 -2.11 -13.48
C LEU A 7 -13.27 -3.52 -14.06
N LEU A 8 -12.14 -4.25 -14.07
CA LEU A 8 -12.08 -5.66 -14.46
C LEU A 8 -11.90 -6.52 -13.22
N ARG A 9 -12.78 -7.50 -13.02
CA ARG A 9 -12.64 -8.51 -11.97
C ARG A 9 -12.17 -9.82 -12.59
N ALA A 10 -10.98 -10.25 -12.20
CA ALA A 10 -10.41 -11.53 -12.64
C ALA A 10 -10.72 -12.65 -11.64
N PRO A 11 -10.92 -13.90 -12.08
CA PRO A 11 -11.19 -15.04 -11.21
C PRO A 11 -10.02 -15.38 -10.27
N GLY A 12 -8.78 -15.12 -10.72
CA GLY A 12 -7.58 -15.42 -9.97
C GLY A 12 -6.42 -14.51 -10.31
N ALA A 13 -5.35 -14.58 -9.51
CA ALA A 13 -4.17 -13.73 -9.67
C ALA A 13 -3.46 -13.93 -11.02
N ALA A 14 -3.43 -15.15 -11.55
CA ALA A 14 -2.83 -15.44 -12.85
C ALA A 14 -3.62 -14.76 -14.00
N ASP A 15 -4.95 -14.82 -13.93
CA ASP A 15 -5.82 -14.17 -14.89
C ASP A 15 -5.70 -12.65 -14.81
N ALA A 16 -5.59 -12.11 -13.59
CA ALA A 16 -5.37 -10.68 -13.35
C ALA A 16 -4.04 -10.19 -13.95
N LEU A 17 -2.96 -10.98 -13.80
CA LEU A 17 -1.66 -10.68 -14.41
C LEU A 17 -1.72 -10.73 -15.94
N SER A 18 -2.42 -11.71 -16.50
CA SER A 18 -2.61 -11.82 -17.95
C SER A 18 -3.39 -10.64 -18.50
N ALA A 19 -4.53 -10.32 -17.87
CA ALA A 19 -5.34 -9.17 -18.24
C ALA A 19 -4.56 -7.84 -18.13
N ALA A 20 -3.77 -7.67 -17.07
CA ALA A 20 -2.94 -6.48 -16.93
C ALA A 20 -1.90 -6.36 -18.06
N ALA A 21 -1.29 -7.48 -18.47
CA ALA A 21 -0.36 -7.50 -19.60
C ALA A 21 -1.04 -7.10 -20.93
N ASP A 22 -2.24 -7.61 -21.18
CA ASP A 22 -3.01 -7.27 -22.38
C ASP A 22 -3.46 -5.81 -22.39
N ILE A 23 -3.89 -5.28 -21.22
CA ILE A 23 -4.29 -3.87 -21.07
C ILE A 23 -3.10 -2.94 -21.25
N LEU A 24 -1.92 -3.30 -20.75
CA LEU A 24 -0.70 -2.51 -20.91
C LEU A 24 -0.29 -2.34 -22.39
N ALA A 25 -0.66 -3.28 -23.26
CA ALA A 25 -0.43 -3.17 -24.69
C ALA A 25 -1.40 -2.20 -25.40
N CYS A 26 -2.43 -1.68 -24.71
CA CYS A 26 -3.41 -0.79 -25.28
C CYS A 26 -2.94 0.69 -25.21
N PRO A 27 -2.75 1.37 -26.35
CA PRO A 27 -2.19 2.74 -26.37
C PRO A 27 -3.16 3.81 -25.84
N HIS A 28 -4.42 3.46 -25.59
CA HIS A 28 -5.46 4.38 -25.10
C HIS A 28 -5.65 4.35 -23.59
N VAL A 29 -4.87 3.52 -22.88
CA VAL A 29 -4.89 3.41 -21.41
C VAL A 29 -3.79 4.30 -20.84
N GLY A 30 -4.15 5.20 -19.93
CA GLY A 30 -3.17 6.07 -19.26
C GLY A 30 -2.49 5.42 -18.06
N ALA A 31 -3.24 4.59 -17.33
CA ALA A 31 -2.71 3.88 -16.16
C ALA A 31 -3.47 2.59 -15.90
N VAL A 32 -2.80 1.61 -15.33
CA VAL A 32 -3.36 0.35 -14.85
C VAL A 32 -3.10 0.23 -13.36
N VAL A 33 -4.14 -0.05 -12.59
CA VAL A 33 -4.03 -0.42 -11.17
C VAL A 33 -4.38 -1.89 -11.05
N LEU A 34 -3.39 -2.69 -10.67
CA LEU A 34 -3.54 -4.13 -10.44
C LEU A 34 -3.54 -4.40 -8.94
N GLU A 35 -4.69 -4.80 -8.41
CA GLU A 35 -4.83 -5.16 -7.01
C GLU A 35 -4.73 -6.68 -6.83
N LEU A 36 -3.84 -7.11 -5.93
CA LEU A 36 -3.61 -8.52 -5.62
C LEU A 36 -3.57 -8.72 -4.10
N CYS A 37 -4.35 -9.67 -3.62
CA CYS A 37 -4.33 -10.05 -2.20
C CYS A 37 -3.11 -10.94 -1.90
N GLY A 38 -2.38 -10.63 -0.84
CA GLY A 38 -1.26 -11.43 -0.35
C GLY A 38 -0.06 -11.49 -1.30
N ALA A 39 0.55 -12.67 -1.36
CA ALA A 39 1.75 -12.96 -2.16
C ALA A 39 1.49 -14.11 -3.14
N PRO A 40 0.75 -13.90 -4.25
CA PRO A 40 0.48 -14.95 -5.21
C PRO A 40 1.77 -15.39 -5.90
N ARG A 41 2.03 -16.70 -5.94
CA ARG A 41 3.26 -17.28 -6.51
C ARG A 41 3.47 -16.93 -7.99
N CYS A 42 2.39 -16.62 -8.72
CA CYS A 42 2.45 -16.22 -10.13
C CYS A 42 3.02 -14.81 -10.34
N LEU A 43 3.05 -13.95 -9.30
CA LEU A 43 3.72 -12.66 -9.35
C LEU A 43 5.18 -12.81 -8.88
N ASP A 44 5.97 -13.55 -9.61
CA ASP A 44 7.40 -13.72 -9.38
C ASP A 44 8.24 -12.61 -10.06
N LEU A 45 9.55 -12.74 -9.99
CA LEU A 45 10.47 -11.79 -10.60
C LEU A 45 10.33 -11.75 -12.13
N VAL A 46 10.02 -12.88 -12.77
CA VAL A 46 9.86 -12.98 -14.23
C VAL A 46 8.58 -12.27 -14.65
N ALA A 47 7.46 -12.55 -13.98
CA ALA A 47 6.19 -11.88 -14.24
C ALA A 47 6.29 -10.37 -14.01
N SER A 48 6.91 -9.94 -12.90
CA SER A 48 7.11 -8.53 -12.62
C SER A 48 7.99 -7.82 -13.65
N ARG A 49 9.01 -8.52 -14.19
CA ARG A 49 9.87 -7.97 -15.26
C ARG A 49 9.11 -7.83 -16.56
N ARG A 50 8.30 -8.83 -16.93
CA ARG A 50 7.45 -8.77 -18.12
C ARG A 50 6.50 -7.57 -18.06
N LEU A 51 5.80 -7.39 -16.95
CA LEU A 51 4.91 -6.25 -16.76
C LEU A 51 5.65 -4.90 -16.79
N ALA A 52 6.84 -4.82 -16.20
CA ALA A 52 7.64 -3.61 -16.22
C ALA A 52 8.09 -3.23 -17.64
N LEU A 53 8.48 -4.20 -18.46
CA LEU A 53 8.85 -3.98 -19.86
C LEU A 53 7.67 -3.52 -20.68
N LEU A 54 6.50 -4.16 -20.54
CA LEU A 54 5.27 -3.75 -21.24
C LEU A 54 4.85 -2.32 -20.86
N ALA A 55 4.94 -1.97 -19.59
CA ALA A 55 4.65 -0.61 -19.13
C ALA A 55 5.66 0.41 -19.69
N GLU A 56 6.94 0.04 -19.79
CA GLU A 56 7.99 0.89 -20.36
C GLU A 56 7.80 1.08 -21.87
N GLU A 57 7.48 0.03 -22.61
CA GLU A 57 7.25 0.06 -24.06
C GLU A 57 5.99 0.86 -24.45
N SER A 58 4.92 0.71 -23.68
CA SER A 58 3.64 1.40 -23.96
C SER A 58 3.57 2.82 -23.39
N GLY A 59 4.44 3.16 -22.42
CA GLY A 59 4.35 4.41 -21.67
C GLY A 59 3.20 4.44 -20.66
N VAL A 60 2.50 3.32 -20.46
CA VAL A 60 1.38 3.20 -19.52
C VAL A 60 1.91 3.02 -18.09
N THR A 61 1.41 3.80 -17.14
CA THR A 61 1.80 3.65 -15.73
C THR A 61 1.12 2.41 -15.12
N LEU A 62 1.91 1.46 -14.61
CA LEU A 62 1.40 0.31 -13.85
C LEU A 62 1.64 0.50 -12.35
N LEU A 63 0.56 0.44 -11.57
CA LEU A 63 0.58 0.38 -10.11
C LEU A 63 0.13 -1.01 -9.66
N VAL A 64 0.97 -1.72 -8.92
CA VAL A 64 0.62 -3.02 -8.32
C VAL A 64 0.39 -2.81 -6.83
N LEU A 65 -0.86 -2.96 -6.39
CA LEU A 65 -1.26 -2.89 -4.99
C LEU A 65 -1.26 -4.29 -4.40
N ARG A 66 -0.61 -4.46 -3.25
CA ARG A 66 -0.52 -5.75 -2.54
C ARG A 66 -0.83 -5.53 -1.07
N GLU A 67 -1.91 -6.12 -0.61
CA GLU A 67 -2.28 -6.09 0.79
C GLU A 67 -1.65 -7.26 1.54
N GLY A 68 -1.09 -7.00 2.73
CA GLY A 68 -0.52 -8.03 3.61
C GLY A 68 0.68 -8.77 3.05
N ALA A 69 1.30 -8.28 1.97
CA ALA A 69 2.44 -8.94 1.35
C ALA A 69 3.77 -8.52 2.00
N MET A 70 4.64 -9.49 2.21
CA MET A 70 6.03 -9.23 2.58
C MET A 70 6.81 -8.68 1.37
N PRO A 71 7.84 -7.86 1.59
CA PRO A 71 8.71 -7.38 0.53
C PRO A 71 9.39 -8.54 -0.19
N GLU A 72 9.17 -8.66 -1.49
CA GLU A 72 9.78 -9.67 -2.35
C GLU A 72 10.54 -9.01 -3.50
N PRO A 73 11.54 -9.69 -4.09
CA PRO A 73 12.21 -9.20 -5.29
C PRO A 73 11.22 -8.93 -6.43
N SER A 74 11.32 -7.76 -7.06
CA SER A 74 10.50 -7.41 -8.23
C SER A 74 11.27 -6.47 -9.16
N ALA A 75 10.82 -6.37 -10.41
CA ALA A 75 11.40 -5.44 -11.39
C ALA A 75 10.80 -4.02 -11.33
N ALA A 76 9.91 -3.75 -10.38
CA ALA A 76 9.30 -2.43 -10.24
C ALA A 76 10.35 -1.33 -10.07
N ALA A 77 10.14 -0.19 -10.71
CA ALA A 77 11.03 0.98 -10.62
C ALA A 77 11.05 1.57 -9.22
N THR A 78 9.89 1.61 -8.58
CA THR A 78 9.73 2.07 -7.18
C THR A 78 8.95 1.04 -6.37
N ARG A 79 9.19 1.03 -5.05
CA ARG A 79 8.37 0.27 -4.10
C ARG A 79 8.04 1.14 -2.92
N TRP A 80 6.76 1.16 -2.60
CA TRP A 80 6.20 1.91 -1.51
C TRP A 80 5.59 0.98 -0.48
N GLN A 81 5.80 1.29 0.77
CA GLN A 81 5.06 0.71 1.88
C GLN A 81 4.17 1.80 2.46
N VAL A 82 2.86 1.56 2.44
CA VAL A 82 1.86 2.50 2.96
C VAL A 82 1.16 1.87 4.14
N ARG A 83 0.99 2.64 5.22
CA ARG A 83 0.26 2.23 6.41
C ARG A 83 -0.56 3.38 6.95
N SER A 84 -1.68 3.06 7.57
CA SER A 84 -2.49 4.05 8.30
C SER A 84 -1.75 4.52 9.54
N LEU A 85 -1.94 5.77 9.90
CA LEU A 85 -1.52 6.37 11.15
C LEU A 85 -2.74 6.83 11.95
N ALA A 86 -2.54 6.99 13.26
CA ALA A 86 -3.57 7.61 14.09
C ALA A 86 -3.86 9.02 13.57
N SER A 87 -5.13 9.34 13.42
CA SER A 87 -5.60 10.68 13.11
C SER A 87 -5.56 11.58 14.34
N ASP A 88 -5.36 12.86 14.13
CA ASP A 88 -5.47 13.85 15.21
C ASP A 88 -6.97 14.04 15.49
N THR A 89 -7.45 13.49 16.59
CA THR A 89 -8.82 13.66 17.02
C THR A 89 -8.95 14.98 17.81
N HIS A 90 -9.84 15.85 17.35
CA HIS A 90 -10.24 17.05 18.09
C HIS A 90 -11.74 16.93 18.39
N ASN A 91 -12.12 17.05 19.66
CA ASN A 91 -13.52 17.20 20.09
C ASN A 91 -14.50 16.14 19.50
N ASP A 92 -14.29 14.85 19.78
CA ASP A 92 -15.18 13.75 19.33
C ASP A 92 -15.28 13.54 17.81
N ASP A 93 -14.46 14.20 17.00
CA ASP A 93 -14.38 13.93 15.57
C ASP A 93 -13.27 12.91 15.27
N TRP A 94 -13.50 12.06 14.25
CA TRP A 94 -12.55 11.00 13.82
C TRP A 94 -11.25 11.56 13.26
N GLY A 95 -11.17 12.85 13.00
CA GLY A 95 -10.02 13.51 12.37
C GLY A 95 -9.76 13.07 10.92
N ALA A 96 -8.96 13.82 10.21
CA ALA A 96 -8.62 13.52 8.83
C ALA A 96 -7.72 12.26 8.73
N PRO A 97 -7.95 11.34 7.77
CA PRO A 97 -7.14 10.14 7.59
C PRO A 97 -5.66 10.47 7.36
N ARG A 98 -4.78 9.79 8.09
CA ARG A 98 -3.32 9.97 7.99
C ARG A 98 -2.63 8.67 7.58
N PHE A 99 -1.55 8.81 6.82
CA PHE A 99 -0.79 7.71 6.27
C PHE A 99 0.70 7.97 6.37
N ALA A 100 1.45 6.92 6.69
CA ALA A 100 2.88 6.88 6.44
C ALA A 100 3.12 6.19 5.10
N ALA A 101 3.83 6.85 4.19
CA ALA A 101 4.25 6.30 2.91
C ALA A 101 5.78 6.28 2.86
N GLN A 102 6.35 5.09 2.82
CA GLN A 102 7.78 4.88 2.80
C GLN A 102 8.21 4.38 1.42
N LEU A 103 9.08 5.10 0.75
CA LEU A 103 9.74 4.66 -0.47
C LEU A 103 10.89 3.72 -0.09
N THR A 104 10.62 2.42 -0.12
CA THR A 104 11.58 1.37 0.31
C THR A 104 12.53 0.94 -0.79
N ARG A 105 12.23 1.30 -2.04
CA ARG A 105 13.08 1.07 -3.20
C ARG A 105 12.82 2.11 -4.27
N HIS A 106 13.90 2.60 -4.87
CA HIS A 106 13.87 3.44 -6.05
C HIS A 106 15.04 3.07 -6.97
N ARG A 107 14.75 2.82 -8.24
CA ARG A 107 15.74 2.33 -9.22
C ARG A 107 16.86 3.34 -9.47
N LEU A 108 16.55 4.62 -9.37
CA LEU A 108 17.52 5.71 -9.59
C LEU A 108 18.20 6.18 -8.30
N GLY A 109 17.95 5.51 -7.16
CA GLY A 109 18.47 5.89 -5.86
C GLY A 109 17.59 6.90 -5.12
N GLY A 110 17.91 7.12 -3.84
CA GLY A 110 17.11 7.95 -2.93
C GLY A 110 15.93 7.17 -2.33
N LEU A 111 15.89 7.12 -0.99
CA LEU A 111 14.77 6.62 -0.20
C LEU A 111 14.15 7.80 0.52
N SER A 112 12.88 7.75 0.79
CA SER A 112 12.16 8.85 1.44
C SER A 112 10.97 8.34 2.22
N ASP A 113 10.69 9.00 3.34
CA ASP A 113 9.54 8.76 4.19
C ASP A 113 8.64 9.99 4.16
N PHE A 114 7.36 9.75 4.00
CA PHE A 114 6.35 10.80 3.97
C PHE A 114 5.27 10.50 4.98
N THR A 115 4.84 11.51 5.71
CA THR A 115 3.60 11.49 6.46
C THR A 115 2.60 12.37 5.74
N MET A 116 1.48 11.78 5.34
CA MET A 116 0.45 12.46 4.55
C MET A 116 -0.87 12.44 5.27
N GLN A 117 -1.65 13.49 5.09
CA GLN A 117 -3.01 13.62 5.58
C GLN A 117 -3.94 13.83 4.40
N TRP A 118 -5.05 13.10 4.36
CA TRP A 118 -6.06 13.23 3.33
C TRP A 118 -7.02 14.35 3.66
N ASP A 119 -7.19 15.28 2.74
CA ASP A 119 -8.21 16.31 2.77
C ASP A 119 -9.41 15.84 1.95
N SER A 120 -10.47 15.47 2.64
CA SER A 120 -11.69 14.93 2.00
C SER A 120 -12.49 16.00 1.27
N GLU A 121 -12.35 17.28 1.64
CA GLU A 121 -13.09 18.38 1.02
C GLU A 121 -12.49 18.73 -0.34
N ASN A 122 -11.17 18.77 -0.41
CA ASN A 122 -10.46 19.14 -1.63
C ASN A 122 -9.98 17.92 -2.45
N GLY A 123 -10.06 16.69 -1.89
CA GLY A 123 -9.62 15.47 -2.56
C GLY A 123 -8.11 15.42 -2.83
N ILE A 124 -7.29 15.96 -1.92
CA ILE A 124 -5.84 16.04 -2.06
C ILE A 124 -5.13 15.54 -0.79
N PHE A 125 -3.87 15.13 -0.95
CA PHE A 125 -2.99 14.84 0.17
C PHE A 125 -2.15 16.05 0.53
N HIS A 126 -2.07 16.36 1.82
CA HIS A 126 -1.11 17.31 2.37
C HIS A 126 0.01 16.55 3.10
N GLN A 127 1.22 17.08 3.04
CA GLN A 127 2.28 16.58 3.89
C GLN A 127 1.96 17.00 5.34
N ALA A 128 1.71 16.03 6.21
CA ALA A 128 1.48 16.31 7.61
C ALA A 128 2.81 16.63 8.31
N ALA A 129 2.81 17.62 9.19
CA ALA A 129 3.95 17.87 10.06
C ALA A 129 4.25 16.63 10.90
N ALA A 130 5.52 16.30 11.09
CA ALA A 130 5.92 15.22 11.99
C ALA A 130 5.46 15.58 13.41
N HIS A 131 4.39 14.92 13.89
CA HIS A 131 3.97 15.11 15.28
C HIS A 131 4.90 14.30 16.17
N SER A 132 5.58 14.97 17.06
CA SER A 132 6.18 14.39 18.25
C SER A 132 5.07 14.11 19.30
N GLY A 133 4.06 13.35 18.90
CA GLY A 133 3.03 12.85 19.80
C GLY A 133 3.62 11.73 20.64
N ALA A 134 3.54 11.85 21.96
CA ALA A 134 3.93 10.81 22.90
C ALA A 134 3.28 9.48 22.47
N VAL A 135 4.11 8.46 22.25
CA VAL A 135 3.64 7.09 22.07
C VAL A 135 2.89 6.71 23.33
N VAL A 136 1.56 6.60 23.26
CA VAL A 136 0.79 6.01 24.35
C VAL A 136 1.25 4.56 24.43
N SER A 137 2.07 4.27 25.42
CA SER A 137 2.51 2.91 25.72
C SER A 137 1.26 2.07 25.99
N THR A 138 1.08 1.00 25.23
CA THR A 138 0.10 -0.04 25.51
C THR A 138 0.22 -0.44 26.99
N PRO A 139 -0.88 -0.48 27.77
CA PRO A 139 -0.79 -0.91 29.15
C PRO A 139 -0.27 -2.35 29.19
N ALA A 140 0.85 -2.52 29.88
CA ALA A 140 1.44 -3.84 30.12
C ALA A 140 0.39 -4.73 30.78
N ASP A 141 0.23 -5.92 30.21
CA ASP A 141 -0.63 -7.01 30.68
C ASP A 141 -0.39 -7.26 32.17
N ARG A 142 -1.42 -7.00 33.00
CA ARG A 142 -1.37 -7.31 34.43
C ARG A 142 -1.36 -8.81 34.59
N GLN A 143 -0.19 -9.38 34.77
CA GLN A 143 -0.08 -10.76 35.24
C GLN A 143 -0.82 -10.90 36.57
N ALA A 144 -1.94 -11.62 36.56
CA ALA A 144 -2.67 -12.02 37.74
C ALA A 144 -1.82 -13.04 38.52
N THR A 145 -1.19 -12.59 39.58
CA THR A 145 -0.55 -13.44 40.57
C THR A 145 -1.63 -14.19 41.36
N ALA A 146 -1.88 -15.44 40.97
CA ALA A 146 -2.70 -16.36 41.76
C ALA A 146 -1.93 -16.74 43.04
N SER A 147 -2.31 -16.14 44.16
CA SER A 147 -1.87 -16.57 45.48
C SER A 147 -2.49 -17.95 45.83
N ARG A 148 -1.68 -19.00 45.78
CA ARG A 148 -2.02 -20.27 46.38
C ARG A 148 -1.97 -20.16 47.91
N GLN A 149 -3.11 -20.00 48.54
CA GLN A 149 -3.26 -20.27 49.96
C GLN A 149 -3.27 -21.76 50.21
N ARG A 150 -2.18 -22.30 50.75
CA ARG A 150 -2.16 -23.62 51.40
C ARG A 150 -2.88 -23.49 52.76
N ARG A 151 -3.92 -24.31 52.95
CA ARG A 151 -4.42 -24.65 54.29
C ARG A 151 -3.78 -25.97 54.69
N ALA A 152 -3.26 -25.93 55.90
CA ALA A 152 -2.86 -27.06 56.70
C ALA A 152 -4.07 -27.89 57.18
#